data_bc6298dc738a047ba46715827fd18ead
#
_entry.id   bc6298dc738a047ba46715827fd18ead
#
_cell.length_a   1.000
_cell.length_b   1.000
_cell.length_c   1.000
_cell.angle_alpha   90.00
_cell.angle_beta   90.00
_cell.angle_gamma   90.00
#
_symmetry.space_group_name_H-M   'P 1'
#
loop_
_entity.id
_entity.type
_entity.pdbx_description
1 polymer ?
#
loop_
_entity_poly.entity_id
_entity_poly.type
_entity_poly.pdbx_seq_one_letter_code
_entity_poly.pdbx_strand_id
1 'polypeptide(L)'
;IEVRISFGESCAEDAELIRYYDREIQQGRLKEYADKYYYVMGFGKRVDNFRQIPSEYGHMFYRHYDLRARIRKEADGLIQLRRKNPEMAQRIKGIDAFSDEDGCRPEVFATVYRVLKKHSCYRGLSIKPEVPPLRETYHVGEVFTDIVDGLRAVDEAVHFLNLDCGDRLGHATVLGMDVEKWYEDCNFKISIRRMDYLDNVVWLYYKLLRYHIPDTDTLLQYLEIEFEKYFALIYSKFIGEGYIEDVARRACEYGSGYSEKYGSQARQTEQMSEAGQRRSSAYDFRYGIVRKNDGSIYDFNIRNYYYSWMLRGDHPGLYENGFYEQQLNVKSIWDECSVNREFPKDQRIRYILPAAVLNHFYHYNTYVRESGEKAETVKIPVNMVKAISLIQKAMQFE
;
A
#
# COMPACT_ATOMS: atom_id res chain seq x y z
N ILE A 1 -4.03 -30.01 -10.99
CA ILE A 1 -4.94 -29.38 -10.03
C ILE A 1 -4.11 -28.48 -9.13
N GLU A 2 -4.56 -27.24 -8.95
CA GLU A 2 -3.98 -26.29 -8.00
C GLU A 2 -4.68 -26.44 -6.64
N VAL A 3 -3.91 -26.75 -5.60
CA VAL A 3 -4.40 -26.87 -4.23
C VAL A 3 -3.88 -25.67 -3.44
N ARG A 4 -4.76 -24.77 -3.03
CA ARG A 4 -4.41 -23.62 -2.20
C ARG A 4 -4.58 -23.96 -0.74
N ILE A 5 -3.53 -23.73 0.04
CA ILE A 5 -3.50 -24.00 1.49
C ILE A 5 -2.93 -22.80 2.24
N SER A 6 -3.51 -22.49 3.40
CA SER A 6 -2.98 -21.45 4.28
C SER A 6 -1.72 -21.93 4.98
N PHE A 7 -0.85 -21.00 5.34
CA PHE A 7 0.31 -21.29 6.18
C PHE A 7 -0.10 -21.78 7.57
N GLY A 8 0.67 -22.73 8.10
CA GLY A 8 0.71 -23.02 9.52
C GLY A 8 1.58 -22.02 10.29
N GLU A 9 1.69 -22.22 11.59
CA GLU A 9 2.52 -21.34 12.44
C GLU A 9 4.02 -21.66 12.37
N SER A 10 4.39 -22.76 11.71
CA SER A 10 5.77 -23.22 11.64
C SER A 10 6.03 -24.12 10.42
N CYS A 11 7.30 -24.23 10.06
CA CYS A 11 7.77 -25.19 9.03
C CYS A 11 7.31 -26.64 9.27
N ALA A 12 7.18 -27.07 10.54
CA ALA A 12 6.72 -28.42 10.88
C ALA A 12 5.23 -28.59 10.59
N GLU A 13 4.42 -27.60 10.96
CA GLU A 13 2.97 -27.59 10.66
C GLU A 13 2.70 -27.53 9.16
N ASP A 14 3.43 -26.69 8.41
CA ASP A 14 3.33 -26.67 6.95
C ASP A 14 3.61 -28.04 6.34
N ALA A 15 4.66 -28.73 6.84
CA ALA A 15 5.00 -30.06 6.37
C ALA A 15 3.92 -31.10 6.73
N GLU A 16 3.32 -31.02 7.92
CA GLU A 16 2.23 -31.90 8.34
C GLU A 16 0.96 -31.65 7.50
N LEU A 17 0.63 -30.41 7.25
CA LEU A 17 -0.52 -30.01 6.45
C LEU A 17 -0.40 -30.55 5.02
N ILE A 18 0.77 -30.41 4.40
CA ILE A 18 1.04 -30.96 3.07
C ILE A 18 0.93 -32.48 3.08
N ARG A 19 1.50 -33.20 4.09
CA ARG A 19 1.36 -34.65 4.21
C ARG A 19 -0.09 -35.08 4.41
N TYR A 20 -0.87 -34.30 5.14
CA TYR A 20 -2.30 -34.58 5.32
C TYR A 20 -3.03 -34.51 3.98
N TYR A 21 -2.90 -33.41 3.21
CA TYR A 21 -3.53 -33.29 1.91
C TYR A 21 -3.02 -34.31 0.90
N ASP A 22 -1.72 -34.67 0.92
CA ASP A 22 -1.15 -35.74 0.10
C ASP A 22 -1.87 -37.06 0.33
N ARG A 23 -2.10 -37.44 1.60
CA ARG A 23 -2.82 -38.66 1.94
C ARG A 23 -4.27 -38.61 1.47
N GLU A 24 -4.96 -37.50 1.70
CA GLU A 24 -6.34 -37.34 1.28
C GLU A 24 -6.49 -37.44 -0.25
N ILE A 25 -5.58 -36.86 -1.01
CA ILE A 25 -5.58 -36.89 -2.47
C ILE A 25 -5.23 -38.31 -2.96
N GLN A 26 -4.20 -38.94 -2.39
CA GLN A 26 -3.72 -40.27 -2.85
C GLN A 26 -4.66 -41.40 -2.48
N GLN A 27 -5.37 -41.30 -1.37
CA GLN A 27 -6.26 -42.34 -0.86
C GLN A 27 -7.74 -42.05 -1.06
N GLY A 28 -8.10 -40.78 -1.32
CA GLY A 28 -9.46 -40.31 -1.42
C GLY A 28 -10.04 -40.35 -2.84
N ARG A 29 -11.12 -39.57 -3.03
CA ARG A 29 -11.82 -39.46 -4.32
C ARG A 29 -10.99 -38.82 -5.44
N LEU A 30 -9.89 -38.17 -5.11
CA LEU A 30 -8.99 -37.50 -6.04
C LEU A 30 -7.78 -38.31 -6.45
N LYS A 31 -7.77 -39.64 -6.14
CA LYS A 31 -6.64 -40.55 -6.42
C LYS A 31 -6.21 -40.57 -7.90
N GLU A 32 -7.13 -40.36 -8.83
CA GLU A 32 -6.82 -40.28 -10.27
C GLU A 32 -5.99 -39.04 -10.65
N TYR A 33 -5.86 -38.09 -9.74
CA TYR A 33 -5.08 -36.84 -9.91
C TYR A 33 -3.80 -36.83 -9.06
N ALA A 34 -3.41 -37.97 -8.47
CA ALA A 34 -2.30 -38.06 -7.51
C ALA A 34 -0.95 -37.53 -8.04
N ASP A 35 -0.75 -37.55 -9.34
CA ASP A 35 0.46 -37.02 -10.05
C ASP A 35 0.24 -35.68 -10.71
N LYS A 36 -0.97 -35.08 -10.61
CA LYS A 36 -1.40 -33.92 -11.37
C LYS A 36 -1.81 -32.72 -10.48
N TYR A 37 -1.29 -32.67 -9.26
CA TYR A 37 -1.58 -31.54 -8.37
C TYR A 37 -0.29 -30.89 -7.86
N TYR A 38 -0.43 -29.62 -7.48
CA TYR A 38 0.62 -28.83 -6.85
C TYR A 38 0.00 -27.86 -5.84
N TYR A 39 0.84 -27.35 -4.95
CA TYR A 39 0.42 -26.45 -3.88
C TYR A 39 0.76 -24.99 -4.20
N VAL A 40 -0.14 -24.10 -3.78
CA VAL A 40 0.08 -22.66 -3.64
C VAL A 40 -0.17 -22.30 -2.18
N MET A 41 0.86 -21.78 -1.52
CA MET A 41 0.81 -21.41 -0.10
C MET A 41 0.25 -20.00 0.04
N GLY A 42 -0.74 -19.81 0.92
CA GLY A 42 -1.51 -18.58 0.99
C GLY A 42 -1.38 -17.81 2.28
N PHE A 43 -1.06 -16.54 2.18
CA PHE A 43 -1.12 -15.56 3.26
C PHE A 43 -2.55 -15.04 3.44
N GLY A 44 -3.03 -14.97 4.68
CA GLY A 44 -4.33 -14.37 4.98
C GLY A 44 -4.22 -12.86 5.19
N LYS A 45 -4.93 -12.08 4.39
CA LYS A 45 -5.11 -10.64 4.61
C LYS A 45 -5.95 -10.38 5.85
N ARG A 46 -5.68 -9.31 6.56
CA ARG A 46 -6.46 -8.85 7.73
C ARG A 46 -6.42 -7.34 7.85
N VAL A 47 -7.50 -6.78 8.30
CA VAL A 47 -7.58 -5.35 8.66
C VAL A 47 -6.61 -5.01 9.79
N ASP A 48 -6.09 -3.79 9.78
CA ASP A 48 -5.17 -3.29 10.82
C ASP A 48 -5.87 -3.12 12.17
N ASN A 49 -5.26 -3.66 13.23
CA ASN A 49 -5.78 -3.59 14.59
C ASN A 49 -5.28 -2.37 15.39
N PHE A 50 -4.79 -1.32 14.72
CA PHE A 50 -4.17 -0.17 15.39
C PHE A 50 -5.06 0.48 16.47
N ARG A 51 -6.39 0.41 16.34
CA ARG A 51 -7.34 0.92 17.35
C ARG A 51 -7.31 0.17 18.67
N GLN A 52 -6.73 -1.01 18.70
CA GLN A 52 -6.53 -1.81 19.91
C GLN A 52 -5.23 -1.44 20.64
N ILE A 53 -4.35 -0.68 20.00
CA ILE A 53 -3.11 -0.19 20.59
C ILE A 53 -3.44 1.09 21.37
N PRO A 54 -3.13 1.18 22.69
CA PRO A 54 -3.32 2.41 23.44
C PRO A 54 -2.63 3.59 22.75
N SER A 55 -3.29 4.75 22.70
CA SER A 55 -2.83 5.91 21.91
C SER A 55 -1.42 6.38 22.28
N GLU A 56 -1.01 6.19 23.53
CA GLU A 56 0.34 6.49 24.03
C GLU A 56 1.43 5.63 23.38
N TYR A 57 1.11 4.43 22.90
CA TYR A 57 2.03 3.51 22.24
C TYR A 57 1.84 3.48 20.72
N GLY A 58 0.80 4.12 20.17
CA GLY A 58 0.46 4.06 18.75
C GLY A 58 1.60 4.49 17.82
N HIS A 59 2.44 5.42 18.27
CA HIS A 59 3.61 5.88 17.50
C HIS A 59 4.78 4.88 17.45
N MET A 60 4.75 3.82 18.26
CA MET A 60 5.78 2.77 18.27
C MET A 60 5.52 1.68 17.24
N PHE A 61 4.29 1.61 16.71
CA PHE A 61 3.85 0.54 15.83
C PHE A 61 3.40 1.11 14.47
N TYR A 62 4.04 0.66 13.40
CA TYR A 62 3.62 1.01 12.04
C TYR A 62 2.35 0.24 11.62
N ARG A 63 1.72 0.69 10.54
CA ARG A 63 0.52 0.04 9.99
C ARG A 63 0.75 -1.45 9.79
N HIS A 64 -0.24 -2.27 10.21
CA HIS A 64 -0.23 -3.73 10.11
C HIS A 64 0.98 -4.41 10.78
N TYR A 65 1.49 -3.86 11.88
CA TYR A 65 2.69 -4.38 12.56
C TYR A 65 2.58 -5.89 12.83
N ASP A 66 1.48 -6.34 13.48
CA ASP A 66 1.27 -7.75 13.84
C ASP A 66 1.13 -8.63 12.59
N LEU A 67 0.40 -8.16 11.58
CA LEU A 67 0.23 -8.89 10.34
C LEU A 67 1.57 -9.03 9.61
N ARG A 68 2.36 -7.96 9.51
CA ARG A 68 3.69 -8.00 8.88
C ARG A 68 4.65 -8.93 9.61
N ALA A 69 4.61 -8.97 10.95
CA ALA A 69 5.40 -9.90 11.76
C ALA A 69 4.99 -11.35 11.50
N ARG A 70 3.67 -11.62 11.43
CA ARG A 70 3.12 -12.95 11.14
C ARG A 70 3.52 -13.44 9.76
N ILE A 71 3.27 -12.67 8.70
CA ILE A 71 3.59 -13.09 7.33
C ILE A 71 5.10 -13.27 7.12
N ARG A 72 5.94 -12.52 7.85
CA ARG A 72 7.38 -12.76 7.88
C ARG A 72 7.72 -14.12 8.48
N LYS A 73 7.10 -14.49 9.63
CA LYS A 73 7.28 -15.79 10.25
C LYS A 73 6.84 -16.95 9.34
N GLU A 74 5.69 -16.80 8.66
CA GLU A 74 5.15 -17.73 7.68
C GLU A 74 6.14 -17.91 6.50
N ALA A 75 6.68 -16.82 5.96
CA ALA A 75 7.67 -16.88 4.89
C ALA A 75 8.99 -17.52 5.31
N ASP A 76 9.48 -17.24 6.52
CA ASP A 76 10.66 -17.91 7.09
C ASP A 76 10.42 -19.41 7.25
N GLY A 77 9.19 -19.82 7.63
CA GLY A 77 8.75 -21.22 7.68
C GLY A 77 8.85 -21.89 6.31
N LEU A 78 8.33 -21.26 5.27
CA LEU A 78 8.42 -21.74 3.89
C LEU A 78 9.86 -21.85 3.39
N ILE A 79 10.70 -20.86 3.67
CA ILE A 79 12.12 -20.88 3.31
C ILE A 79 12.81 -22.07 3.99
N GLN A 80 12.53 -22.33 5.26
CA GLN A 80 13.06 -23.49 5.98
C GLN A 80 12.55 -24.81 5.40
N LEU A 81 11.25 -24.90 5.08
CA LEU A 81 10.65 -26.08 4.45
C LEU A 81 11.35 -26.41 3.14
N ARG A 82 11.54 -25.43 2.28
CA ARG A 82 12.20 -25.58 0.97
C ARG A 82 13.65 -26.05 1.10
N ARG A 83 14.34 -25.64 2.16
CA ARG A 83 15.72 -26.10 2.45
C ARG A 83 15.79 -27.51 3.03
N LYS A 84 14.88 -27.83 3.98
CA LYS A 84 14.91 -29.09 4.73
C LYS A 84 14.23 -30.25 4.00
N ASN A 85 13.22 -29.97 3.17
CA ASN A 85 12.40 -30.96 2.48
C ASN A 85 12.28 -30.64 0.97
N PRO A 86 13.37 -30.80 0.19
CA PRO A 86 13.38 -30.42 -1.24
C PRO A 86 12.32 -31.18 -2.06
N GLU A 87 12.07 -32.45 -1.77
CA GLU A 87 11.07 -33.26 -2.46
C GLU A 87 9.65 -32.72 -2.27
N MET A 88 9.30 -32.32 -1.04
CA MET A 88 8.03 -31.68 -0.75
C MET A 88 7.97 -30.31 -1.42
N ALA A 89 9.06 -29.55 -1.35
CA ALA A 89 9.17 -28.22 -1.93
C ALA A 89 9.02 -28.21 -3.47
N GLN A 90 9.35 -29.31 -4.16
CA GLN A 90 9.12 -29.42 -5.61
C GLN A 90 7.63 -29.30 -5.99
N ARG A 91 6.72 -29.64 -5.07
CA ARG A 91 5.27 -29.55 -5.29
C ARG A 91 4.69 -28.20 -4.90
N ILE A 92 5.43 -27.35 -4.18
CA ILE A 92 5.03 -25.99 -3.87
C ILE A 92 5.47 -25.11 -5.04
N LYS A 93 4.52 -24.69 -5.88
CA LYS A 93 4.78 -23.93 -7.11
C LYS A 93 4.59 -22.45 -6.97
N GLY A 94 3.89 -21.99 -5.92
CA GLY A 94 3.63 -20.58 -5.78
C GLY A 94 3.17 -20.16 -4.39
N ILE A 95 3.00 -18.85 -4.27
CA ILE A 95 2.41 -18.17 -3.12
C ILE A 95 1.20 -17.35 -3.57
N ASP A 96 0.34 -17.03 -2.62
CA ASP A 96 -0.84 -16.20 -2.81
C ASP A 96 -1.12 -15.35 -1.56
N ALA A 97 -1.90 -14.29 -1.70
CA ALA A 97 -2.50 -13.58 -0.58
C ALA A 97 -3.98 -13.34 -0.86
N PHE A 98 -4.83 -13.81 0.04
CA PHE A 98 -6.28 -13.82 -0.12
C PHE A 98 -7.00 -13.42 1.18
N SER A 99 -8.33 -13.42 1.19
CA SER A 99 -9.21 -12.95 2.27
C SER A 99 -9.44 -11.44 2.21
N ASP A 100 -9.58 -10.75 3.33
CA ASP A 100 -10.04 -9.36 3.42
C ASP A 100 -9.20 -8.39 2.59
N GLU A 101 -9.69 -7.97 1.43
CA GLU A 101 -9.03 -6.97 0.60
C GLU A 101 -9.24 -5.56 1.18
N ASP A 102 -10.46 -5.28 1.69
CA ASP A 102 -10.73 -3.98 2.30
C ASP A 102 -9.91 -3.77 3.58
N GLY A 103 -9.19 -2.67 3.62
CA GLY A 103 -8.33 -2.30 4.75
C GLY A 103 -7.01 -3.07 4.84
N CYS A 104 -6.63 -3.85 3.81
CA CYS A 104 -5.34 -4.55 3.74
C CYS A 104 -4.70 -4.42 2.35
N ARG A 105 -3.95 -3.37 2.14
CA ARG A 105 -3.35 -3.01 0.83
C ARG A 105 -2.14 -3.89 0.47
N PRO A 106 -1.78 -3.98 -0.83
CA PRO A 106 -0.63 -4.76 -1.32
C PRO A 106 0.70 -4.43 -0.64
N GLU A 107 0.91 -3.20 -0.20
CA GLU A 107 2.12 -2.75 0.49
C GLU A 107 2.48 -3.60 1.72
N VAL A 108 1.48 -4.22 2.35
CA VAL A 108 1.67 -5.06 3.54
C VAL A 108 2.50 -6.29 3.20
N PHE A 109 2.32 -6.85 2.03
CA PHE A 109 2.96 -8.08 1.55
C PHE A 109 4.22 -7.81 0.72
N ALA A 110 4.51 -6.57 0.37
CA ALA A 110 5.55 -6.18 -0.58
C ALA A 110 6.92 -6.82 -0.28
N THR A 111 7.42 -6.66 0.93
CA THR A 111 8.72 -7.20 1.34
C THR A 111 8.76 -8.73 1.28
N VAL A 112 7.70 -9.40 1.75
CA VAL A 112 7.63 -10.87 1.79
C VAL A 112 7.62 -11.46 0.38
N TYR A 113 6.85 -10.90 -0.54
CA TYR A 113 6.82 -11.35 -1.94
C TYR A 113 8.21 -11.22 -2.57
N ARG A 114 8.85 -10.05 -2.45
CA ARG A 114 10.21 -9.85 -2.98
C ARG A 114 11.25 -10.78 -2.35
N VAL A 115 11.12 -11.10 -1.04
CA VAL A 115 12.00 -12.07 -0.36
C VAL A 115 11.82 -13.46 -0.92
N LEU A 116 10.58 -13.94 -1.06
CA LEU A 116 10.28 -15.29 -1.54
C LEU A 116 10.62 -15.44 -3.02
N LYS A 117 10.36 -14.45 -3.84
CA LYS A 117 10.76 -14.40 -5.23
C LYS A 117 12.29 -14.49 -5.37
N LYS A 118 13.02 -13.66 -4.62
CA LYS A 118 14.47 -13.65 -4.64
C LYS A 118 15.07 -14.95 -4.11
N HIS A 119 14.55 -15.47 -3.01
CA HIS A 119 15.00 -16.73 -2.45
C HIS A 119 14.83 -17.91 -3.43
N SER A 120 13.74 -17.93 -4.17
CA SER A 120 13.46 -18.99 -5.14
C SER A 120 14.33 -18.92 -6.40
N CYS A 121 14.82 -17.73 -6.75
CA CYS A 121 15.72 -17.50 -7.90
C CYS A 121 17.21 -17.63 -7.54
N TYR A 122 17.56 -17.87 -6.27
CA TYR A 122 18.95 -17.89 -5.83
C TYR A 122 19.65 -19.20 -6.24
N ARG A 123 20.32 -19.18 -7.39
CA ARG A 123 21.03 -20.30 -8.00
C ARG A 123 22.32 -20.75 -7.27
N GLY A 124 22.69 -20.10 -6.16
CA GLY A 124 23.95 -20.33 -5.45
C GLY A 124 23.94 -21.49 -4.44
N LEU A 125 22.77 -22.04 -4.12
CA LEU A 125 22.65 -23.20 -3.24
C LEU A 125 22.34 -24.42 -4.10
N SER A 126 23.32 -25.29 -4.27
CA SER A 126 23.12 -26.60 -4.91
C SER A 126 22.20 -27.47 -4.05
N ILE A 127 20.91 -27.20 -4.05
CA ILE A 127 19.89 -28.03 -3.43
C ILE A 127 19.55 -29.12 -4.45
N LYS A 128 19.86 -30.36 -4.14
CA LYS A 128 19.44 -31.50 -4.94
C LYS A 128 18.37 -32.29 -4.16
N PRO A 129 17.19 -32.57 -4.78
CA PRO A 129 16.73 -32.14 -6.12
C PRO A 129 16.49 -30.63 -6.24
N GLU A 130 16.59 -30.11 -7.46
CA GLU A 130 16.41 -28.68 -7.73
C GLU A 130 14.97 -28.25 -7.36
N VAL A 131 14.85 -27.29 -6.47
CA VAL A 131 13.55 -26.77 -6.03
C VAL A 131 13.11 -25.68 -7.00
N PRO A 132 11.89 -25.76 -7.59
CA PRO A 132 11.44 -24.80 -8.58
C PRO A 132 11.28 -23.40 -7.97
N PRO A 133 11.42 -22.33 -8.80
CA PRO A 133 11.08 -20.99 -8.36
C PRO A 133 9.60 -20.91 -8.00
N LEU A 134 9.27 -20.09 -7.02
CA LEU A 134 7.89 -19.79 -6.66
C LEU A 134 7.32 -18.79 -7.67
N ARG A 135 6.09 -19.02 -8.09
CA ARG A 135 5.27 -18.06 -8.82
C ARG A 135 4.37 -17.31 -7.84
N GLU A 136 4.06 -16.10 -8.17
CA GLU A 136 3.30 -15.22 -7.31
C GLU A 136 1.88 -15.05 -7.83
N THR A 137 0.92 -15.15 -6.93
CA THR A 137 -0.49 -14.78 -7.17
C THR A 137 -0.88 -13.80 -6.07
N TYR A 138 -1.65 -12.80 -6.41
CA TYR A 138 -2.20 -11.86 -5.43
C TYR A 138 -3.66 -11.54 -5.77
N HIS A 139 -4.58 -11.81 -4.83
CA HIS A 139 -5.99 -11.47 -5.00
C HIS A 139 -6.16 -9.97 -4.81
N VAL A 140 -6.73 -9.30 -5.82
CA VAL A 140 -6.86 -7.84 -5.84
C VAL A 140 -7.93 -7.39 -6.82
N GLY A 141 -8.58 -6.27 -6.50
CA GLY A 141 -9.55 -5.63 -7.39
C GLY A 141 -10.87 -6.37 -7.50
N GLU A 142 -11.23 -7.19 -6.50
CA GLU A 142 -12.53 -7.83 -6.38
C GLU A 142 -13.44 -7.14 -5.35
N VAL A 143 -12.86 -6.54 -4.31
CA VAL A 143 -13.58 -5.79 -3.28
C VAL A 143 -13.06 -4.36 -3.24
N PHE A 144 -13.89 -3.41 -3.63
CA PHE A 144 -13.53 -1.99 -3.69
C PHE A 144 -14.75 -1.11 -3.43
N THR A 145 -14.54 0.03 -2.82
CA THR A 145 -15.58 1.03 -2.54
C THR A 145 -15.73 2.05 -3.67
N ASP A 146 -14.76 2.09 -4.57
CA ASP A 146 -14.68 2.98 -5.73
C ASP A 146 -13.87 2.28 -6.84
N ILE A 147 -14.25 2.49 -8.11
CA ILE A 147 -13.49 1.94 -9.25
C ILE A 147 -12.02 2.35 -9.21
N VAL A 148 -11.75 3.63 -8.90
CA VAL A 148 -10.37 4.13 -8.81
C VAL A 148 -9.60 3.41 -7.71
N ASP A 149 -10.23 3.12 -6.57
CA ASP A 149 -9.61 2.37 -5.47
C ASP A 149 -9.21 0.95 -5.91
N GLY A 150 -10.10 0.26 -6.62
CA GLY A 150 -9.82 -1.06 -7.16
C GLY A 150 -8.69 -1.05 -8.21
N LEU A 151 -8.70 -0.08 -9.14
CA LEU A 151 -7.64 0.07 -10.15
C LEU A 151 -6.28 0.40 -9.50
N ARG A 152 -6.27 1.29 -8.51
CA ARG A 152 -5.08 1.61 -7.73
C ARG A 152 -4.55 0.39 -6.97
N ALA A 153 -5.43 -0.46 -6.42
CA ALA A 153 -5.04 -1.69 -5.77
C ALA A 153 -4.32 -2.67 -6.72
N VAL A 154 -4.82 -2.80 -7.95
CA VAL A 154 -4.15 -3.59 -9.01
C VAL A 154 -2.77 -3.02 -9.31
N ASP A 155 -2.65 -1.71 -9.50
CA ASP A 155 -1.39 -1.04 -9.77
C ASP A 155 -0.36 -1.21 -8.62
N GLU A 156 -0.84 -1.06 -7.37
CA GLU A 156 -0.03 -1.32 -6.16
C GLU A 156 0.46 -2.77 -6.10
N ALA A 157 -0.40 -3.74 -6.43
CA ALA A 157 0.00 -5.15 -6.45
C ALA A 157 1.13 -5.38 -7.46
N VAL A 158 1.01 -4.89 -8.68
CA VAL A 158 2.03 -5.04 -9.71
C VAL A 158 3.36 -4.39 -9.27
N HIS A 159 3.30 -3.15 -8.80
CA HIS A 159 4.52 -2.37 -8.52
C HIS A 159 5.17 -2.69 -7.17
N PHE A 160 4.38 -2.85 -6.10
CA PHE A 160 4.96 -3.05 -4.76
C PHE A 160 5.43 -4.49 -4.53
N LEU A 161 4.72 -5.46 -5.10
CA LEU A 161 5.10 -6.87 -5.00
C LEU A 161 6.15 -7.26 -6.05
N ASN A 162 6.38 -6.42 -7.07
CA ASN A 162 7.22 -6.70 -8.24
C ASN A 162 6.69 -7.92 -9.02
N LEU A 163 5.38 -7.94 -9.28
CA LEU A 163 4.81 -8.97 -10.14
C LEU A 163 5.31 -8.81 -11.57
N ASP A 164 5.68 -9.91 -12.20
CA ASP A 164 6.22 -9.92 -13.56
C ASP A 164 5.58 -11.03 -14.44
N CYS A 165 6.12 -11.20 -15.61
CA CYS A 165 5.61 -12.15 -16.58
C CYS A 165 5.60 -13.58 -16.02
N GLY A 166 4.40 -14.15 -15.93
CA GLY A 166 4.13 -15.48 -15.37
C GLY A 166 3.59 -15.47 -13.93
N ASP A 167 3.56 -14.31 -13.28
CA ASP A 167 2.79 -14.10 -12.05
C ASP A 167 1.31 -13.82 -12.37
N ARG A 168 0.43 -13.81 -11.39
CA ARG A 168 -1.02 -13.73 -11.59
C ARG A 168 -1.68 -12.73 -10.64
N LEU A 169 -2.66 -12.01 -11.17
CA LEU A 169 -3.64 -11.30 -10.36
C LEU A 169 -4.87 -12.21 -10.15
N GLY A 170 -5.25 -12.40 -8.91
CA GLY A 170 -6.49 -13.11 -8.56
C GLY A 170 -7.68 -12.17 -8.78
N HIS A 171 -8.73 -12.65 -9.43
CA HIS A 171 -9.93 -11.92 -9.82
C HIS A 171 -9.70 -10.70 -10.70
N ALA A 172 -9.14 -9.61 -10.17
CA ALA A 172 -8.94 -8.33 -10.87
C ALA A 172 -10.20 -7.83 -11.59
N THR A 173 -11.39 -8.08 -11.01
CA THR A 173 -12.71 -7.84 -11.64
C THR A 173 -12.89 -6.38 -12.03
N VAL A 174 -12.28 -5.46 -11.28
CA VAL A 174 -12.32 -4.02 -11.56
C VAL A 174 -11.82 -3.67 -12.97
N LEU A 175 -10.91 -4.45 -13.53
CA LEU A 175 -10.39 -4.23 -14.90
C LEU A 175 -11.45 -4.51 -15.99
N GLY A 176 -12.47 -5.33 -15.69
CA GLY A 176 -13.54 -5.68 -16.62
C GLY A 176 -14.88 -4.99 -16.32
N MET A 177 -14.94 -4.10 -15.31
CA MET A 177 -16.18 -3.41 -14.95
C MET A 177 -16.58 -2.37 -16.01
N ASP A 178 -17.88 -2.20 -16.21
CA ASP A 178 -18.41 -1.04 -16.92
C ASP A 178 -18.37 0.18 -15.99
N VAL A 179 -17.38 1.02 -16.19
CA VAL A 179 -17.09 2.17 -15.33
C VAL A 179 -18.25 3.17 -15.32
N GLU A 180 -18.80 3.50 -16.50
CA GLU A 180 -19.85 4.50 -16.63
C GLU A 180 -21.12 4.02 -15.93
N LYS A 181 -21.53 2.78 -16.21
CA LYS A 181 -22.70 2.17 -15.58
C LYS A 181 -22.54 2.05 -14.07
N TRP A 182 -21.36 1.69 -13.58
CA TRP A 182 -21.12 1.56 -12.15
C TRP A 182 -21.34 2.90 -11.41
N TYR A 183 -20.82 4.02 -11.96
CA TYR A 183 -21.03 5.34 -11.36
C TYR A 183 -22.49 5.83 -11.53
N GLU A 184 -23.15 5.50 -12.63
CA GLU A 184 -24.58 5.78 -12.82
C GLU A 184 -25.42 5.06 -11.76
N ASP A 185 -25.18 3.77 -11.53
CA ASP A 185 -25.89 2.96 -10.53
C ASP A 185 -25.71 3.52 -9.10
N CYS A 186 -24.56 4.13 -8.81
CA CYS A 186 -24.28 4.84 -7.56
C CYS A 186 -24.75 6.30 -7.54
N ASN A 187 -25.45 6.79 -8.57
CA ASN A 187 -25.83 8.21 -8.73
C ASN A 187 -24.62 9.16 -8.62
N PHE A 188 -23.46 8.75 -9.11
CA PHE A 188 -22.20 9.49 -9.04
C PHE A 188 -21.80 9.89 -7.61
N LYS A 189 -22.19 9.11 -6.61
CA LYS A 189 -21.83 9.34 -5.20
C LYS A 189 -21.24 8.07 -4.61
N ILE A 190 -20.09 8.23 -3.98
CA ILE A 190 -19.40 7.14 -3.29
C ILE A 190 -19.23 7.48 -1.81
N SER A 191 -19.23 6.45 -0.95
CA SER A 191 -18.84 6.58 0.45
C SER A 191 -17.46 5.95 0.61
N ILE A 192 -16.45 6.74 0.95
CA ILE A 192 -15.06 6.31 0.96
C ILE A 192 -14.31 6.93 2.15
N ARG A 193 -13.28 6.25 2.66
CA ARG A 193 -12.41 6.81 3.70
C ARG A 193 -11.57 7.96 3.11
N ARG A 194 -11.32 8.98 3.91
CA ARG A 194 -10.56 10.17 3.47
C ARG A 194 -9.19 9.83 2.93
N MET A 195 -8.48 8.90 3.57
CA MET A 195 -7.15 8.48 3.12
C MET A 195 -7.23 7.79 1.75
N ASP A 196 -8.17 6.87 1.57
CA ASP A 196 -8.35 6.18 0.30
C ASP A 196 -8.73 7.14 -0.82
N TYR A 197 -9.60 8.13 -0.53
CA TYR A 197 -9.95 9.15 -1.51
C TYR A 197 -8.77 10.05 -1.88
N LEU A 198 -7.99 10.48 -0.89
CA LEU A 198 -6.78 11.27 -1.13
C LEU A 198 -5.79 10.50 -2.02
N ASP A 199 -5.58 9.22 -1.70
CA ASP A 199 -4.72 8.35 -2.49
C ASP A 199 -5.25 8.15 -3.93
N ASN A 200 -6.57 7.98 -4.08
CA ASN A 200 -7.23 7.86 -5.39
C ASN A 200 -7.06 9.12 -6.22
N VAL A 201 -7.22 10.30 -5.63
CA VAL A 201 -7.03 11.61 -6.29
C VAL A 201 -5.61 11.73 -6.83
N VAL A 202 -4.62 11.43 -5.99
CA VAL A 202 -3.20 11.53 -6.36
C VAL A 202 -2.82 10.50 -7.43
N TRP A 203 -3.27 9.26 -7.26
CA TRP A 203 -3.04 8.19 -8.23
C TRP A 203 -3.65 8.53 -9.59
N LEU A 204 -4.91 8.97 -9.60
CA LEU A 204 -5.62 9.35 -10.82
C LEU A 204 -4.91 10.51 -11.54
N TYR A 205 -4.49 11.54 -10.81
CA TYR A 205 -3.72 12.66 -11.36
C TYR A 205 -2.49 12.19 -12.14
N TYR A 206 -1.70 11.29 -11.53
CA TYR A 206 -0.49 10.78 -12.17
C TYR A 206 -0.76 9.80 -13.30
N LYS A 207 -1.84 9.02 -13.25
CA LYS A 207 -2.24 8.16 -14.37
C LYS A 207 -2.73 8.96 -15.58
N LEU A 208 -3.46 10.07 -15.37
CA LEU A 208 -3.84 10.99 -16.45
C LEU A 208 -2.61 11.53 -17.18
N LEU A 209 -1.60 11.96 -16.43
CA LEU A 209 -0.34 12.44 -17.01
C LEU A 209 0.44 11.32 -17.71
N ARG A 210 0.55 10.15 -17.09
CA ARG A 210 1.31 9.02 -17.63
C ARG A 210 0.75 8.49 -18.95
N TYR A 211 -0.58 8.34 -19.01
CA TYR A 211 -1.25 7.83 -20.21
C TYR A 211 -1.60 8.90 -21.24
N HIS A 212 -1.24 10.16 -20.97
CA HIS A 212 -1.53 11.30 -21.86
C HIS A 212 -2.99 11.37 -22.28
N ILE A 213 -3.92 11.19 -21.31
CA ILE A 213 -5.35 11.24 -21.56
C ILE A 213 -5.72 12.66 -22.04
N PRO A 214 -6.35 12.80 -23.21
CA PRO A 214 -6.65 14.13 -23.79
C PRO A 214 -7.75 14.86 -23.02
N ASP A 215 -7.79 16.18 -23.17
CA ASP A 215 -8.83 17.06 -22.65
C ASP A 215 -9.02 17.00 -21.12
N THR A 216 -7.92 16.82 -20.35
CA THR A 216 -7.95 16.63 -18.91
C THR A 216 -7.47 17.82 -18.09
N ASP A 217 -7.14 18.95 -18.68
CA ASP A 217 -6.60 20.11 -17.95
C ASP A 217 -7.52 20.59 -16.81
N THR A 218 -8.82 20.68 -17.08
CA THR A 218 -9.83 21.06 -16.06
C THR A 218 -9.95 20.01 -14.97
N LEU A 219 -9.79 18.74 -15.33
CA LEU A 219 -9.83 17.62 -14.39
C LEU A 219 -8.56 17.60 -13.51
N LEU A 220 -7.39 17.86 -14.08
CA LEU A 220 -6.16 17.98 -13.31
C LEU A 220 -6.25 19.08 -12.26
N GLN A 221 -6.77 20.28 -12.64
CA GLN A 221 -7.02 21.36 -11.68
C GLN A 221 -8.02 20.95 -10.58
N TYR A 222 -9.10 20.26 -10.93
CA TYR A 222 -10.05 19.72 -9.95
C TYR A 222 -9.37 18.75 -8.97
N LEU A 223 -8.53 17.85 -9.47
CA LEU A 223 -7.82 16.89 -8.63
C LEU A 223 -6.79 17.56 -7.71
N GLU A 224 -6.13 18.62 -8.16
CA GLU A 224 -5.24 19.41 -7.29
C GLU A 224 -6.01 20.06 -6.13
N ILE A 225 -7.20 20.60 -6.39
CA ILE A 225 -8.06 21.19 -5.35
C ILE A 225 -8.55 20.12 -4.37
N GLU A 226 -8.99 18.97 -4.86
CA GLU A 226 -9.42 17.86 -4.01
C GLU A 226 -8.22 17.32 -3.18
N PHE A 227 -7.03 17.23 -3.78
CA PHE A 227 -5.81 16.90 -3.04
C PHE A 227 -5.59 17.86 -1.87
N GLU A 228 -5.55 19.16 -2.11
CA GLU A 228 -5.31 20.17 -1.08
C GLU A 228 -6.34 20.07 0.05
N LYS A 229 -7.61 19.93 -0.30
CA LYS A 229 -8.72 19.79 0.64
C LYS A 229 -8.56 18.55 1.54
N TYR A 230 -8.38 17.36 0.96
CA TYR A 230 -8.29 16.12 1.75
C TYR A 230 -6.95 15.99 2.47
N PHE A 231 -5.87 16.53 1.89
CA PHE A 231 -4.59 16.63 2.56
C PHE A 231 -4.70 17.50 3.82
N ALA A 232 -5.32 18.68 3.72
CA ALA A 232 -5.57 19.53 4.88
C ALA A 232 -6.43 18.83 5.94
N LEU A 233 -7.49 18.09 5.54
CA LEU A 233 -8.35 17.34 6.46
C LEU A 233 -7.61 16.27 7.27
N ILE A 234 -6.63 15.62 6.66
CA ILE A 234 -5.91 14.49 7.26
C ILE A 234 -4.68 14.99 8.03
N TYR A 235 -3.96 15.95 7.47
CA TYR A 235 -2.65 16.41 7.98
C TYR A 235 -2.69 17.77 8.68
N SER A 236 -3.88 18.35 8.94
CA SER A 236 -4.05 19.71 9.51
C SER A 236 -3.23 19.97 10.77
N LYS A 237 -3.00 18.95 11.59
CA LYS A 237 -2.22 19.05 12.82
C LYS A 237 -0.72 19.31 12.59
N PHE A 238 -0.22 19.03 11.39
CA PHE A 238 1.19 19.05 11.02
C PHE A 238 1.53 20.10 9.96
N ILE A 239 0.52 20.68 9.34
CA ILE A 239 0.64 21.78 8.37
C ILE A 239 0.33 23.09 9.09
N GLY A 240 1.21 24.08 8.94
CA GLY A 240 1.02 25.39 9.57
C GLY A 240 -0.25 26.09 9.10
N GLU A 241 -0.76 26.99 9.92
CA GLU A 241 -2.01 27.73 9.67
C GLU A 241 -2.05 28.43 8.31
N GLY A 242 -0.96 29.05 7.88
CA GLY A 242 -0.89 29.73 6.59
C GLY A 242 -1.18 28.82 5.38
N TYR A 243 -0.86 27.53 5.47
CA TYR A 243 -1.22 26.57 4.43
C TYR A 243 -2.72 26.31 4.41
N ILE A 244 -3.36 26.15 5.58
CA ILE A 244 -4.80 25.89 5.69
C ILE A 244 -5.60 27.08 5.18
N GLU A 245 -5.18 28.31 5.53
CA GLU A 245 -5.82 29.54 5.07
C GLU A 245 -5.71 29.72 3.56
N ASP A 246 -4.57 29.41 2.96
CA ASP A 246 -4.36 29.50 1.52
C ASP A 246 -5.19 28.45 0.76
N VAL A 247 -5.28 27.22 1.27
CA VAL A 247 -6.16 26.19 0.73
C VAL A 247 -7.63 26.59 0.83
N ALA A 248 -8.05 27.14 1.99
CA ALA A 248 -9.41 27.61 2.19
C ALA A 248 -9.76 28.76 1.23
N ARG A 249 -8.84 29.70 1.00
CA ARG A 249 -9.01 30.81 0.05
C ARG A 249 -9.20 30.27 -1.38
N ARG A 250 -8.31 29.40 -1.83
CA ARG A 250 -8.40 28.79 -3.18
C ARG A 250 -9.69 27.99 -3.37
N ALA A 251 -10.09 27.21 -2.36
CA ALA A 251 -11.34 26.45 -2.41
C ALA A 251 -12.59 27.34 -2.47
N CYS A 252 -12.58 28.53 -1.82
CA CYS A 252 -13.65 29.50 -1.91
C CYS A 252 -13.75 30.15 -3.31
N GLU A 253 -12.63 30.43 -3.96
CA GLU A 253 -12.57 30.94 -5.33
C GLU A 253 -13.27 29.99 -6.33
N TYR A 254 -13.26 28.67 -6.02
CA TYR A 254 -13.94 27.63 -6.80
C TYR A 254 -15.34 27.23 -6.28
N GLY A 255 -15.89 27.95 -5.30
CA GLY A 255 -17.28 27.82 -4.84
C GLY A 255 -17.57 26.63 -3.91
N SER A 256 -16.58 26.14 -3.17
CA SER A 256 -16.71 24.91 -2.35
C SER A 256 -17.16 25.12 -0.89
N GLY A 257 -17.39 26.36 -0.42
CA GLY A 257 -17.86 26.63 0.97
C GLY A 257 -16.94 26.12 2.09
N TYR A 258 -15.66 25.94 1.80
CA TYR A 258 -14.70 25.24 2.63
C TYR A 258 -14.25 26.02 3.87
N SER A 259 -14.28 27.38 3.82
CA SER A 259 -13.65 28.24 4.83
C SER A 259 -14.27 28.21 6.23
N GLU A 260 -15.58 27.98 6.35
CA GLU A 260 -16.25 28.00 7.66
C GLU A 260 -15.91 26.81 8.56
N LYS A 261 -15.62 25.65 7.96
CA LYS A 261 -15.42 24.39 8.69
C LYS A 261 -14.02 24.25 9.29
N TYR A 262 -13.02 24.91 8.73
CA TYR A 262 -11.60 24.67 9.06
C TYR A 262 -10.87 25.84 9.72
N GLY A 263 -11.40 27.04 9.69
CA GLY A 263 -10.83 28.21 10.39
C GLY A 263 -10.71 28.04 11.92
N SER A 264 -11.55 27.19 12.51
CA SER A 264 -11.49 26.89 13.96
C SER A 264 -10.41 25.84 14.31
N GLN A 265 -10.05 24.96 13.37
CA GLN A 265 -9.01 23.94 13.59
C GLN A 265 -7.60 24.54 13.46
N ALA A 266 -7.43 25.54 12.61
CA ALA A 266 -6.20 26.28 12.44
C ALA A 266 -5.73 26.93 13.77
N ARG A 267 -6.63 27.55 14.51
CA ARG A 267 -6.30 28.20 15.81
C ARG A 267 -5.84 27.23 16.88
N GLN A 268 -6.28 25.97 16.87
CA GLN A 268 -5.80 24.94 17.80
C GLN A 268 -4.38 24.49 17.49
N THR A 269 -3.95 24.59 16.25
CA THR A 269 -2.61 24.20 15.81
C THR A 269 -1.54 25.23 16.21
N GLU A 270 -1.90 26.53 16.30
CA GLU A 270 -1.02 27.60 16.76
C GLU A 270 -0.53 27.43 18.20
N GLN A 271 -1.44 27.10 19.13
CA GLN A 271 -1.08 26.88 20.52
C GLN A 271 -0.13 25.69 20.73
N MET A 272 -0.14 24.71 19.83
CA MET A 272 0.79 23.59 19.85
C MET A 272 2.15 23.91 19.22
N SER A 273 2.19 24.86 18.24
CA SER A 273 3.44 25.26 17.58
C SER A 273 4.37 26.06 18.50
N GLU A 274 3.81 26.92 19.38
CA GLU A 274 4.60 27.70 20.33
C GLU A 274 5.29 26.85 21.42
N ALA A 275 4.68 25.76 21.83
CA ALA A 275 5.30 24.82 22.78
C ALA A 275 6.45 24.00 22.18
N GLY A 276 6.45 23.82 20.85
CA GLY A 276 7.49 23.07 20.12
C GLY A 276 8.75 23.86 19.78
N GLN A 277 8.70 25.23 19.84
CA GLN A 277 9.79 26.10 19.39
C GLN A 277 11.06 26.06 20.27
N ARG A 278 11.05 25.36 21.42
CA ARG A 278 12.15 25.40 22.39
C ARG A 278 13.25 24.36 22.25
N ARG A 279 13.25 23.46 21.25
CA ARG A 279 14.31 22.49 21.05
C ARG A 279 14.72 22.38 19.58
N SER A 280 15.97 22.75 19.33
CA SER A 280 16.63 22.79 18.04
C SER A 280 17.08 21.40 17.58
N SER A 281 16.18 20.54 17.17
CA SER A 281 16.52 19.48 16.22
C SER A 281 15.63 19.68 15.00
N ALA A 282 16.18 19.52 13.80
CA ALA A 282 15.51 19.75 12.53
C ALA A 282 14.19 18.94 12.39
N TYR A 283 13.97 17.94 13.25
CA TYR A 283 12.81 17.06 13.22
C TYR A 283 12.41 16.63 14.63
N ASP A 284 11.31 17.15 15.15
CA ASP A 284 10.69 16.57 16.34
C ASP A 284 9.39 15.84 15.96
N PHE A 285 9.54 14.60 15.51
CA PHE A 285 8.44 13.73 15.09
C PHE A 285 7.41 13.48 16.18
N ARG A 286 7.78 13.62 17.46
CA ARG A 286 6.87 13.45 18.60
C ARG A 286 5.76 14.48 18.59
N TYR A 287 6.03 15.68 18.07
CA TYR A 287 5.06 16.76 17.98
C TYR A 287 4.51 16.99 16.57
N GLY A 288 4.99 16.24 15.58
CA GLY A 288 4.45 16.22 14.24
C GLY A 288 4.75 17.45 13.38
N ILE A 289 5.58 18.39 13.83
CA ILE A 289 5.95 19.57 13.06
C ILE A 289 7.32 19.33 12.44
N VAL A 290 7.37 19.34 11.12
CA VAL A 290 8.62 19.20 10.36
C VAL A 290 8.99 20.55 9.78
N ARG A 291 10.12 21.08 10.20
CA ARG A 291 10.67 22.34 9.70
C ARG A 291 11.97 22.09 8.97
N LYS A 292 12.28 22.89 7.95
CA LYS A 292 13.59 22.94 7.34
C LYS A 292 14.60 23.54 8.33
N ASN A 293 15.90 23.35 8.05
CA ASN A 293 16.99 23.89 8.89
C ASN A 293 16.92 25.42 9.04
N ASP A 294 16.31 26.12 8.11
CA ASP A 294 16.07 27.58 8.15
C ASP A 294 14.80 27.98 8.93
N GLY A 295 14.10 27.00 9.53
CA GLY A 295 12.88 27.21 10.28
C GLY A 295 11.60 27.26 9.44
N SER A 296 11.70 27.26 8.11
CA SER A 296 10.53 27.23 7.21
C SER A 296 9.86 25.84 7.20
N ILE A 297 8.57 25.78 6.86
CA ILE A 297 7.80 24.55 6.73
C ILE A 297 8.07 23.93 5.36
N TYR A 298 8.07 22.59 5.27
CA TYR A 298 8.13 21.89 3.98
C TYR A 298 6.86 22.17 3.17
N ASP A 299 7.04 22.42 1.88
CA ASP A 299 5.94 22.49 0.93
C ASP A 299 5.47 21.06 0.59
N PHE A 300 4.36 20.65 1.20
CA PHE A 300 3.71 19.37 0.91
C PHE A 300 2.72 19.54 -0.23
N ASN A 301 3.10 19.14 -1.40
CA ASN A 301 2.30 19.18 -2.62
C ASN A 301 1.95 17.77 -3.14
N ILE A 302 1.09 17.71 -4.15
CA ILE A 302 0.62 16.47 -4.77
C ILE A 302 1.79 15.59 -5.25
N ARG A 303 2.89 16.20 -5.73
CA ARG A 303 4.10 15.48 -6.18
C ARG A 303 4.80 14.79 -5.01
N ASN A 304 5.00 15.50 -3.91
CA ASN A 304 5.65 14.92 -2.72
C ASN A 304 4.79 13.81 -2.10
N TYR A 305 3.47 13.98 -2.16
CA TYR A 305 2.55 12.94 -1.72
C TYR A 305 2.60 11.70 -2.62
N TYR A 306 2.62 11.88 -3.94
CA TYR A 306 2.79 10.77 -4.87
C TYR A 306 4.08 9.97 -4.62
N TYR A 307 5.20 10.66 -4.41
CA TYR A 307 6.45 9.98 -4.05
C TYR A 307 6.35 9.27 -2.70
N SER A 308 5.65 9.83 -1.73
CA SER A 308 5.36 9.16 -0.45
C SER A 308 4.56 7.87 -0.66
N TRP A 309 3.53 7.92 -1.51
CA TRP A 309 2.76 6.74 -1.87
C TRP A 309 3.64 5.67 -2.53
N MET A 310 4.52 6.04 -3.44
CA MET A 310 5.49 5.12 -4.05
C MET A 310 6.41 4.43 -3.02
N LEU A 311 6.78 5.13 -1.95
CA LEU A 311 7.63 4.58 -0.88
C LEU A 311 6.90 3.57 0.02
N ARG A 312 5.57 3.46 -0.04
CA ARG A 312 4.81 2.49 0.77
C ARG A 312 5.16 1.04 0.44
N GLY A 313 5.66 0.78 -0.77
CA GLY A 313 6.21 -0.53 -1.13
C GLY A 313 7.48 -0.93 -0.36
N ASP A 314 8.13 0.00 0.33
CA ASP A 314 9.28 -0.27 1.20
C ASP A 314 8.81 -0.76 2.58
N HIS A 315 9.72 -1.37 3.36
CA HIS A 315 9.40 -1.76 4.72
C HIS A 315 9.27 -0.52 5.62
N PRO A 316 8.17 -0.36 6.39
CA PRO A 316 7.94 0.83 7.21
C PRO A 316 9.06 1.17 8.18
N GLY A 317 9.75 0.18 8.75
CA GLY A 317 10.87 0.38 9.66
C GLY A 317 12.04 1.22 9.11
N LEU A 318 12.10 1.40 7.78
CA LEU A 318 13.08 2.30 7.16
C LEU A 318 12.76 3.78 7.41
N TYR A 319 11.54 4.08 7.82
CA TYR A 319 10.99 5.43 7.98
C TYR A 319 10.64 5.76 9.43
N GLU A 320 11.12 4.98 10.39
CA GLU A 320 10.84 5.16 11.82
C GLU A 320 11.18 6.58 12.31
N ASN A 321 12.27 7.15 11.80
CA ASN A 321 12.72 8.50 12.14
C ASN A 321 12.30 9.56 11.09
N GLY A 322 11.32 9.26 10.25
CA GLY A 322 10.75 10.18 9.25
C GLY A 322 11.56 10.35 7.99
N PHE A 323 12.75 9.80 7.90
CA PHE A 323 13.53 9.79 6.68
C PHE A 323 14.52 8.62 6.65
N TYR A 324 14.83 8.19 5.45
CA TYR A 324 15.81 7.17 5.17
C TYR A 324 17.14 7.85 4.83
N GLU A 325 18.07 7.85 5.77
CA GLU A 325 19.32 8.63 5.63
C GLU A 325 20.41 7.92 4.89
N GLN A 326 20.44 6.60 4.84
CA GLN A 326 21.67 5.95 4.43
C GLN A 326 21.50 4.66 3.64
N GLN A 327 22.62 4.24 3.07
CA GLN A 327 22.75 2.94 2.44
C GLN A 327 22.28 1.85 3.40
N LEU A 328 21.30 1.08 2.95
CA LEU A 328 20.83 -0.08 3.67
C LEU A 328 22.03 -0.98 3.99
N ASN A 329 22.30 -1.20 5.26
CA ASN A 329 23.34 -2.13 5.68
C ASN A 329 22.82 -3.55 5.47
N VAL A 330 23.02 -4.07 4.27
CA VAL A 330 22.46 -5.36 3.83
C VAL A 330 23.20 -6.48 4.53
N LYS A 331 22.55 -7.07 5.55
CA LYS A 331 23.05 -8.25 6.27
C LYS A 331 22.26 -9.52 5.91
N SER A 332 21.08 -9.36 5.35
CA SER A 332 20.19 -10.47 5.05
C SER A 332 19.36 -10.20 3.79
N ILE A 333 18.72 -11.23 3.26
CA ILE A 333 17.76 -11.11 2.16
C ILE A 333 16.59 -10.19 2.54
N TRP A 334 16.21 -10.15 3.82
CA TRP A 334 15.15 -9.27 4.33
C TRP A 334 15.55 -7.80 4.23
N ASP A 335 16.79 -7.47 4.61
CA ASP A 335 17.31 -6.11 4.50
C ASP A 335 17.33 -5.67 3.03
N GLU A 336 17.82 -6.54 2.15
CA GLU A 336 17.87 -6.26 0.73
C GLU A 336 16.50 -6.02 0.10
N CYS A 337 15.50 -6.83 0.47
CA CYS A 337 14.14 -6.75 -0.02
C CYS A 337 13.26 -5.72 0.73
N SER A 338 13.78 -5.12 1.81
CA SER A 338 13.07 -4.06 2.54
C SER A 338 12.89 -2.79 1.70
N VAL A 339 13.70 -2.62 0.68
CA VAL A 339 13.60 -1.51 -0.27
C VAL A 339 13.13 -2.04 -1.63
N ASN A 340 12.08 -1.45 -2.17
CA ASN A 340 11.68 -1.72 -3.54
C ASN A 340 12.64 -1.00 -4.50
N ARG A 341 13.60 -1.73 -5.06
CA ARG A 341 14.62 -1.19 -5.98
C ARG A 341 14.11 -1.02 -7.40
N GLU A 342 13.06 -1.72 -7.75
CA GLU A 342 12.42 -1.60 -9.06
C GLU A 342 11.61 -0.32 -9.16
N PHE A 343 11.02 0.09 -8.02
CA PHE A 343 10.13 1.23 -7.98
C PHE A 343 10.19 1.95 -6.61
N PRO A 344 10.54 3.24 -6.58
CA PRO A 344 10.90 4.10 -7.69
C PRO A 344 12.32 3.85 -8.20
N LYS A 345 12.52 3.88 -9.52
CA LYS A 345 13.85 3.69 -10.15
C LYS A 345 14.81 4.83 -9.85
N ASP A 346 14.29 6.04 -9.64
CA ASP A 346 15.11 7.21 -9.28
C ASP A 346 15.46 7.16 -7.79
N GLN A 347 16.70 6.85 -7.47
CA GLN A 347 17.20 6.82 -6.09
C GLN A 347 17.04 8.17 -5.37
N ARG A 348 17.00 9.31 -6.09
CA ARG A 348 16.79 10.64 -5.50
C ARG A 348 15.45 10.77 -4.81
N ILE A 349 14.42 9.99 -5.21
CA ILE A 349 13.11 9.98 -4.57
C ILE A 349 13.21 9.61 -3.09
N ARG A 350 14.11 8.69 -2.73
CA ARG A 350 14.31 8.24 -1.34
C ARG A 350 14.91 9.33 -0.45
N TYR A 351 15.56 10.31 -1.05
CA TYR A 351 16.17 11.44 -0.36
C TYR A 351 15.30 12.69 -0.39
N ILE A 352 14.10 12.62 -1.01
CA ILE A 352 13.13 13.70 -0.96
C ILE A 352 12.47 13.68 0.41
N LEU A 353 12.99 14.49 1.29
CA LEU A 353 12.57 14.55 2.68
C LEU A 353 11.06 14.74 2.90
N PRO A 354 10.32 15.60 2.16
CA PRO A 354 8.87 15.70 2.32
C PRO A 354 8.14 14.38 2.07
N ALA A 355 8.53 13.63 1.05
CA ALA A 355 7.93 12.33 0.75
C ALA A 355 8.21 11.30 1.85
N ALA A 356 9.44 11.26 2.37
CA ALA A 356 9.83 10.36 3.46
C ALA A 356 9.09 10.69 4.76
N VAL A 357 8.90 11.97 5.06
CA VAL A 357 8.13 12.44 6.21
C VAL A 357 6.66 12.06 6.10
N LEU A 358 6.04 12.26 4.94
CA LEU A 358 4.66 11.85 4.70
C LEU A 358 4.49 10.34 4.82
N ASN A 359 5.47 9.56 4.33
CA ASN A 359 5.46 8.10 4.46
C ASN A 359 5.60 7.65 5.93
N HIS A 360 6.43 8.34 6.71
CA HIS A 360 6.49 8.14 8.16
C HIS A 360 5.14 8.43 8.82
N PHE A 361 4.51 9.57 8.54
CA PHE A 361 3.19 9.91 9.08
C PHE A 361 2.13 8.89 8.69
N TYR A 362 2.12 8.45 7.46
CA TYR A 362 1.20 7.41 7.00
C TYR A 362 1.32 6.14 7.86
N HIS A 363 2.53 5.69 8.14
CA HIS A 363 2.75 4.44 8.86
C HIS A 363 2.63 4.54 10.37
N TYR A 364 3.14 5.61 10.99
CA TYR A 364 3.32 5.69 12.44
C TYR A 364 2.40 6.67 13.15
N ASN A 365 1.81 7.64 12.44
CA ASN A 365 1.09 8.70 13.10
C ASN A 365 -0.37 8.33 13.35
N THR A 366 -0.74 8.19 14.64
CA THR A 366 -2.09 7.80 15.05
C THR A 366 -3.15 8.81 14.62
N TYR A 367 -2.88 10.12 14.71
CA TYR A 367 -3.81 11.15 14.29
C TYR A 367 -4.09 11.10 12.77
N VAL A 368 -3.06 10.91 11.96
CA VAL A 368 -3.20 10.75 10.49
C VAL A 368 -4.04 9.51 10.17
N ARG A 369 -3.82 8.40 10.87
CA ARG A 369 -4.63 7.18 10.73
C ARG A 369 -6.09 7.44 11.07
N GLU A 370 -6.39 7.99 12.26
CA GLU A 370 -7.75 8.28 12.72
C GLU A 370 -8.47 9.28 11.81
N SER A 371 -7.77 10.31 11.37
CA SER A 371 -8.34 11.31 10.45
C SER A 371 -8.59 10.72 9.07
N GLY A 372 -7.72 9.83 8.60
CA GLY A 372 -7.82 9.15 7.32
C GLY A 372 -8.94 8.11 7.26
N GLU A 373 -9.25 7.45 8.39
CA GLU A 373 -10.31 6.44 8.48
C GLU A 373 -11.73 7.02 8.49
N LYS A 374 -11.90 8.34 8.59
CA LYS A 374 -13.22 8.97 8.56
C LYS A 374 -13.83 8.83 7.17
N ALA A 375 -15.03 8.25 7.10
CA ALA A 375 -15.78 8.13 5.85
C ALA A 375 -16.36 9.49 5.43
N GLU A 376 -16.32 9.73 4.13
CA GLU A 376 -16.92 10.91 3.47
C GLU A 376 -17.78 10.44 2.29
N THR A 377 -18.86 11.19 2.03
CA THR A 377 -19.63 11.01 0.79
C THR A 377 -19.11 12.01 -0.24
N VAL A 378 -18.59 11.49 -1.34
CA VAL A 378 -18.00 12.28 -2.42
C VAL A 378 -18.85 12.16 -3.67
N LYS A 379 -19.03 13.28 -4.39
CA LYS A 379 -19.65 13.31 -5.70
C LYS A 379 -18.58 13.27 -6.78
N ILE A 380 -18.68 12.30 -7.68
CA ILE A 380 -17.71 12.10 -8.77
C ILE A 380 -18.18 12.87 -10.02
N PRO A 381 -17.38 13.75 -10.59
CA PRO A 381 -17.71 14.47 -11.82
C PRO A 381 -17.82 13.55 -13.04
N VAL A 382 -18.72 13.81 -13.95
CA VAL A 382 -18.95 12.98 -15.16
C VAL A 382 -17.70 12.93 -16.07
N ASN A 383 -16.96 14.04 -16.21
CA ASN A 383 -15.71 14.04 -16.96
C ASN A 383 -14.62 13.19 -16.31
N MET A 384 -14.60 13.07 -14.99
CA MET A 384 -13.71 12.16 -14.26
C MET A 384 -14.05 10.70 -14.58
N VAL A 385 -15.33 10.33 -14.63
CA VAL A 385 -15.77 8.95 -14.97
C VAL A 385 -15.26 8.53 -16.34
N LYS A 386 -15.36 9.41 -17.36
CA LYS A 386 -14.81 9.15 -18.70
C LYS A 386 -13.30 8.93 -18.68
N ALA A 387 -12.58 9.74 -17.92
CA ALA A 387 -11.14 9.62 -17.77
C ALA A 387 -10.74 8.30 -17.08
N ILE A 388 -11.48 7.88 -16.05
CA ILE A 388 -11.29 6.59 -15.37
C ILE A 388 -11.49 5.43 -16.34
N SER A 389 -12.54 5.47 -17.19
CA SER A 389 -12.79 4.45 -18.22
C SER A 389 -11.62 4.32 -19.20
N LEU A 390 -11.01 5.44 -19.60
CA LEU A 390 -9.82 5.43 -20.49
C LEU A 390 -8.59 4.87 -19.80
N ILE A 391 -8.36 5.22 -18.52
CA ILE A 391 -7.25 4.68 -17.72
C ILE A 391 -7.41 3.18 -17.52
N GLN A 392 -8.62 2.69 -17.16
CA GLN A 392 -8.90 1.26 -17.03
C GLN A 392 -8.53 0.49 -18.31
N LYS A 393 -8.94 1.02 -19.47
CA LYS A 393 -8.58 0.42 -20.77
C LYS A 393 -7.06 0.42 -21.01
N ALA A 394 -6.38 1.51 -20.66
CA ALA A 394 -4.93 1.58 -20.81
C ALA A 394 -4.21 0.54 -19.92
N MET A 395 -4.67 0.34 -18.68
CA MET A 395 -4.12 -0.65 -17.75
C MET A 395 -4.29 -2.10 -18.22
N GLN A 396 -5.26 -2.41 -19.06
CA GLN A 396 -5.44 -3.76 -19.63
C GLN A 396 -4.32 -4.14 -20.63
N PHE A 397 -3.54 -3.17 -21.10
CA PHE A 397 -2.45 -3.37 -22.07
C PHE A 397 -1.05 -3.26 -21.44
N GLU A 398 -0.93 -2.89 -20.14
CA GLU A 398 0.32 -2.91 -19.39
C GLU A 398 0.60 -4.31 -18.81
#